data_8a342193726d782e51a01ff19d980bc0
#
_entry.id   8a342193726d782e51a01ff19d980bc0
#
_cell.length_a   1.000
_cell.length_b   1.000
_cell.length_c   1.000
_cell.angle_alpha   90.00
_cell.angle_beta   90.00
_cell.angle_gamma   90.00
#
_symmetry.space_group_name_H-M   'P 1'
#
loop_
_entity.id
_entity.type
_entity.pdbx_description
1 polymer ?
#
loop_
_entity_poly.entity_id
_entity_poly.type
_entity_poly.pdbx_seq_one_letter_code
_entity_poly.pdbx_strand_id
1 'polypeptide(L)'
;YFQHWLDMEDKIKNLPKIFNVNWFRLDDNGKFIWPGFGDNFRVLQWILKRCNGEVDAVESPIGYLPHPEDICLDGLDDFTTEDVADLLSVDIDVWEEEIADIEEHYKKFDRLPQELTDQLAAMKERFAKLK
;
A
#
# COMPACT_ATOMS: atom_id res chain seq x y z
N TYR A 1 -2.26 -10.84 19.95
CA TYR A 1 -3.36 -10.53 19.03
C TYR A 1 -2.93 -10.71 17.58
N PHE A 2 -1.83 -10.06 17.16
CA PHE A 2 -1.27 -10.23 15.81
C PHE A 2 -0.87 -11.67 15.51
N GLN A 3 -0.25 -12.37 16.44
CA GLN A 3 0.12 -13.78 16.25
C GLN A 3 -1.10 -14.65 15.87
N HIS A 4 -2.26 -14.39 16.47
CA HIS A 4 -3.48 -15.12 16.11
C HIS A 4 -3.88 -14.91 14.63
N TRP A 5 -3.70 -13.69 14.10
CA TRP A 5 -3.99 -13.42 12.68
C TRP A 5 -2.96 -14.08 11.75
N LEU A 6 -1.70 -14.07 12.12
CA LEU A 6 -0.64 -14.76 11.38
C LEU A 6 -0.87 -16.28 11.35
N ASP A 7 -1.25 -16.88 12.49
CA ASP A 7 -1.57 -18.30 12.59
C ASP A 7 -2.78 -18.75 11.74
N MET A 8 -3.57 -17.80 11.19
CA MET A 8 -4.67 -18.13 10.29
C MET A 8 -4.19 -18.57 8.91
N GLU A 9 -2.99 -18.18 8.49
CA GLU A 9 -2.41 -18.56 7.20
C GLU A 9 -2.39 -20.08 7.03
N ASP A 10 -2.02 -20.81 8.06
CA ASP A 10 -1.97 -22.27 8.06
C ASP A 10 -3.35 -22.95 8.20
N LYS A 11 -4.36 -22.21 8.64
CA LYS A 11 -5.68 -22.76 9.02
C LYS A 11 -6.76 -22.53 7.97
N ILE A 12 -6.62 -21.50 7.14
CA ILE A 12 -7.65 -21.05 6.21
C ILE A 12 -7.19 -21.23 4.77
N LYS A 13 -7.96 -22.00 3.98
CA LYS A 13 -7.65 -22.25 2.56
C LYS A 13 -7.76 -21.00 1.68
N ASN A 14 -8.70 -20.12 1.99
CA ASN A 14 -8.97 -18.89 1.26
C ASN A 14 -8.78 -17.71 2.20
N LEU A 15 -7.54 -17.29 2.38
CA LEU A 15 -7.22 -16.11 3.17
C LEU A 15 -7.82 -14.84 2.55
N PRO A 16 -8.37 -13.93 3.36
CA PRO A 16 -8.73 -12.61 2.88
C PRO A 16 -7.48 -11.85 2.42
N LYS A 17 -7.57 -11.15 1.31
CA LYS A 17 -6.53 -10.22 0.89
C LYS A 17 -6.64 -8.94 1.70
N ILE A 18 -5.50 -8.39 2.09
CA ILE A 18 -5.41 -7.16 2.88
C ILE A 18 -4.86 -6.06 1.99
N PHE A 19 -5.53 -4.91 1.98
CA PHE A 19 -5.14 -3.74 1.23
C PHE A 19 -4.94 -2.56 2.17
N ASN A 20 -3.86 -1.82 1.99
CA ASN A 20 -3.62 -0.55 2.66
C ASN A 20 -3.87 0.58 1.66
N VAL A 21 -4.63 1.58 2.05
CA VAL A 21 -4.95 2.73 1.20
C VAL A 21 -4.66 4.02 1.97
N ASN A 22 -3.89 4.92 1.39
CA ASN A 22 -3.68 6.27 1.90
C ASN A 22 -4.49 7.28 1.10
N TRP A 23 -5.55 7.82 1.71
CA TRP A 23 -6.40 8.86 1.13
C TRP A 23 -5.86 10.29 1.30
N PHE A 24 -4.77 10.47 2.05
CA PHE A 24 -4.34 11.75 2.60
C PHE A 24 -3.00 12.23 2.05
N ARG A 25 -2.53 11.65 0.94
CA ARG A 25 -1.31 12.11 0.30
C ARG A 25 -1.49 13.54 -0.21
N LEU A 26 -0.50 14.39 0.08
CA LEU A 26 -0.50 15.80 -0.28
C LEU A 26 0.43 16.05 -1.46
N ASP A 27 0.09 17.05 -2.27
CA ASP A 27 0.98 17.65 -3.26
C ASP A 27 1.97 18.63 -2.60
N ASP A 28 2.88 19.20 -3.39
CA ASP A 28 3.88 20.18 -2.92
C ASP A 28 3.28 21.45 -2.33
N ASN A 29 2.00 21.73 -2.56
CA ASN A 29 1.27 22.87 -2.03
C ASN A 29 0.48 22.52 -0.76
N GLY A 30 0.56 21.29 -0.29
CA GLY A 30 -0.17 20.79 0.88
C GLY A 30 -1.65 20.51 0.62
N LYS A 31 -2.09 20.36 -0.63
CA LYS A 31 -3.43 19.97 -1.02
C LYS A 31 -3.50 18.45 -1.20
N PHE A 32 -4.61 17.84 -0.80
CA PHE A 32 -4.84 16.42 -1.07
C PHE A 32 -4.86 16.16 -2.58
N ILE A 33 -4.07 15.18 -3.01
CA ILE A 33 -4.03 14.76 -4.42
C ILE A 33 -5.32 14.01 -4.75
N TRP A 34 -5.76 13.09 -3.89
CA TRP A 34 -7.00 12.33 -4.12
C TRP A 34 -8.23 13.25 -4.12
N PRO A 35 -9.16 13.11 -5.08
CA PRO A 35 -10.30 14.04 -5.24
C PRO A 35 -11.23 14.12 -4.04
N GLY A 36 -11.39 13.02 -3.28
CA GLY A 36 -12.17 13.02 -2.07
C GLY A 36 -13.00 11.77 -1.83
N PHE A 37 -13.78 11.80 -0.78
CA PHE A 37 -14.56 10.66 -0.28
C PHE A 37 -15.53 10.08 -1.34
N GLY A 38 -16.14 10.92 -2.16
CA GLY A 38 -17.07 10.49 -3.21
C GLY A 38 -16.43 9.53 -4.23
N ASP A 39 -15.13 9.61 -4.41
CA ASP A 39 -14.37 8.85 -5.41
C ASP A 39 -13.69 7.60 -4.85
N ASN A 40 -13.76 7.37 -3.55
CA ASN A 40 -13.13 6.22 -2.89
C ASN A 40 -13.59 4.88 -3.45
N PHE A 41 -14.82 4.80 -3.98
CA PHE A 41 -15.36 3.58 -4.58
C PHE A 41 -14.55 3.12 -5.80
N ARG A 42 -13.86 4.01 -6.50
CA ARG A 42 -12.99 3.68 -7.65
C ARG A 42 -11.84 2.75 -7.24
N VAL A 43 -11.22 3.03 -6.09
CA VAL A 43 -10.20 2.16 -5.53
C VAL A 43 -10.80 0.85 -5.01
N LEU A 44 -11.96 0.89 -4.36
CA LEU A 44 -12.66 -0.34 -3.94
C LEU A 44 -13.06 -1.21 -5.14
N GLN A 45 -13.44 -0.61 -6.26
CA GLN A 45 -13.72 -1.34 -7.50
C GLN A 45 -12.48 -2.08 -8.01
N TRP A 46 -11.31 -1.42 -8.02
CA TRP A 46 -10.05 -2.07 -8.37
C TRP A 46 -9.73 -3.22 -7.40
N ILE A 47 -9.88 -3.00 -6.10
CA ILE A 47 -9.67 -4.04 -5.06
C ILE A 47 -10.53 -5.28 -5.34
N LEU A 48 -11.81 -5.10 -5.68
CA LEU A 48 -12.71 -6.22 -6.00
C LEU A 48 -12.26 -6.94 -7.27
N LYS A 49 -11.92 -6.22 -8.33
CA LYS A 49 -11.36 -6.80 -9.57
C LYS A 49 -10.09 -7.58 -9.29
N ARG A 50 -9.19 -7.04 -8.45
CA ARG A 50 -7.95 -7.72 -8.05
C ARG A 50 -8.23 -9.00 -7.25
N CYS A 51 -9.22 -8.99 -6.36
CA CYS A 51 -9.64 -10.18 -5.61
C CYS A 51 -10.20 -11.27 -6.54
N ASN A 52 -10.90 -10.87 -7.60
CA ASN A 52 -11.47 -11.78 -8.59
C ASN A 52 -10.47 -12.27 -9.64
N GLY A 53 -9.25 -11.72 -9.67
CA GLY A 53 -8.23 -12.03 -10.69
C GLY A 53 -8.52 -11.39 -12.06
N GLU A 54 -9.29 -10.31 -12.10
CA GLU A 54 -9.68 -9.60 -13.33
C GLU A 54 -8.65 -8.55 -13.75
N VAL A 55 -7.79 -8.10 -12.81
CA VAL A 55 -6.71 -7.14 -13.07
C VAL A 55 -5.42 -7.60 -12.42
N ASP A 56 -4.29 -7.20 -13.01
CA ASP A 56 -2.96 -7.42 -12.49
C ASP A 56 -2.54 -6.32 -11.49
N ALA A 57 -1.31 -6.42 -10.99
CA ALA A 57 -0.71 -5.43 -10.11
C ALA A 57 0.80 -5.33 -10.36
N VAL A 58 1.34 -4.15 -10.16
CA VAL A 58 2.79 -3.87 -10.25
C VAL A 58 3.46 -4.21 -8.93
N GLU A 59 4.50 -5.02 -8.97
CA GLU A 59 5.33 -5.26 -7.79
C GLU A 59 6.18 -4.02 -7.48
N SER A 60 6.17 -3.60 -6.23
CA SER A 60 6.95 -2.48 -5.72
C SER A 60 7.65 -2.85 -4.41
N PRO A 61 8.61 -2.05 -3.93
CA PRO A 61 9.26 -2.30 -2.64
C PRO A 61 8.32 -2.35 -1.44
N ILE A 62 7.17 -1.68 -1.54
CA ILE A 62 6.16 -1.60 -0.49
C ILE A 62 5.02 -2.62 -0.66
N GLY A 63 4.99 -3.35 -1.77
CA GLY A 63 3.94 -4.33 -2.07
C GLY A 63 3.42 -4.20 -3.49
N TYR A 64 2.24 -4.74 -3.74
CA TYR A 64 1.60 -4.71 -5.06
C TYR A 64 0.71 -3.49 -5.21
N LEU A 65 0.97 -2.69 -6.25
CA LEU A 65 0.24 -1.47 -6.59
C LEU A 65 -0.61 -1.67 -7.84
N PRO A 66 -1.72 -0.93 -8.03
CA PRO A 66 -2.44 -0.91 -9.30
C PRO A 66 -1.58 -0.33 -10.43
N HIS A 67 -1.87 -0.69 -11.68
CA HIS A 67 -1.49 0.14 -12.81
C HIS A 67 -2.36 1.41 -12.78
N PRO A 68 -1.80 2.61 -13.03
CA PRO A 68 -2.59 3.86 -12.97
C PRO A 68 -3.85 3.84 -13.85
N GLU A 69 -3.77 3.23 -15.02
CA GLU A 69 -4.86 3.08 -15.99
C GLU A 69 -5.97 2.12 -15.55
N ASP A 70 -5.73 1.28 -14.53
CA ASP A 70 -6.76 0.37 -14.00
C ASP A 70 -7.72 1.05 -13.03
N ILE A 71 -7.40 2.26 -12.59
CA ILE A 71 -8.31 3.08 -11.78
C ILE A 71 -9.26 3.83 -12.72
N CYS A 72 -10.55 3.53 -12.64
CA CYS A 72 -11.56 4.20 -13.46
C CYS A 72 -11.68 5.67 -13.09
N LEU A 73 -11.42 6.57 -14.04
CA LEU A 73 -11.49 8.02 -13.87
C LEU A 73 -12.68 8.65 -14.58
N ASP A 74 -13.62 7.85 -15.11
CA ASP A 74 -14.79 8.35 -15.81
C ASP A 74 -15.56 9.38 -14.97
N GLY A 75 -15.80 10.56 -15.57
CA GLY A 75 -16.50 11.67 -14.93
C GLY A 75 -15.67 12.51 -13.95
N LEU A 76 -14.33 12.32 -13.92
CA LEU A 76 -13.39 13.21 -13.26
C LEU A 76 -12.70 14.07 -14.31
N ASP A 77 -13.07 15.36 -14.37
CA ASP A 77 -12.51 16.27 -15.40
C ASP A 77 -11.13 16.84 -15.00
N ASP A 78 -10.88 16.97 -13.69
CA ASP A 78 -9.68 17.61 -13.12
C ASP A 78 -8.71 16.63 -12.44
N PHE A 79 -8.84 15.32 -12.70
CA PHE A 79 -7.99 14.29 -12.12
C PHE A 79 -7.64 13.24 -13.17
N THR A 80 -6.36 13.04 -13.40
CA THR A 80 -5.82 12.31 -14.55
C THR A 80 -5.10 11.02 -14.15
N THR A 81 -4.72 10.22 -15.13
CA THR A 81 -3.89 9.03 -14.92
C THR A 81 -2.50 9.40 -14.39
N GLU A 82 -1.99 10.57 -14.75
CA GLU A 82 -0.73 11.11 -14.22
C GLU A 82 -0.83 11.40 -12.72
N ASP A 83 -1.96 11.95 -12.26
CA ASP A 83 -2.20 12.16 -10.82
C ASP A 83 -2.29 10.83 -10.07
N VAL A 84 -2.87 9.80 -10.69
CA VAL A 84 -2.86 8.44 -10.12
C VAL A 84 -1.45 7.88 -10.07
N ALA A 85 -0.65 8.06 -11.12
CA ALA A 85 0.75 7.61 -11.15
C ALA A 85 1.57 8.30 -10.06
N ASP A 86 1.34 9.58 -9.81
CA ASP A 86 1.97 10.34 -8.74
C ASP A 86 1.57 9.80 -7.35
N LEU A 87 0.28 9.52 -7.15
CA LEU A 87 -0.21 8.86 -5.93
C LEU A 87 0.41 7.50 -5.67
N LEU A 88 0.77 6.77 -6.71
CA LEU A 88 1.36 5.42 -6.63
C LEU A 88 2.89 5.45 -6.61
N SER A 89 3.50 6.63 -6.76
CA SER A 89 4.97 6.76 -6.74
C SER A 89 5.55 6.36 -5.38
N VAL A 90 6.71 5.70 -5.43
CA VAL A 90 7.45 5.27 -4.25
C VAL A 90 8.75 6.07 -4.19
N ASP A 91 8.77 7.11 -3.35
CA ASP A 91 9.95 7.91 -3.09
C ASP A 91 10.87 7.19 -2.10
N ILE A 92 12.12 6.93 -2.51
CA ILE A 92 13.07 6.14 -1.71
C ILE A 92 13.45 6.88 -0.42
N ASP A 93 13.70 8.18 -0.49
CA ASP A 93 14.16 8.96 0.65
C ASP A 93 13.07 9.05 1.72
N VAL A 94 11.82 9.31 1.30
CA VAL A 94 10.64 9.32 2.19
C VAL A 94 10.44 7.95 2.86
N TRP A 95 10.54 6.88 2.09
CA TRP A 95 10.35 5.53 2.64
C TRP A 95 11.49 5.07 3.56
N GLU A 96 12.69 5.59 3.41
CA GLU A 96 13.78 5.33 4.37
C GLU A 96 13.46 5.93 5.75
N GLU A 97 12.89 7.14 5.80
CA GLU A 97 12.41 7.75 7.04
C GLU A 97 11.26 6.95 7.64
N GLU A 98 10.26 6.56 6.84
CA GLU A 98 9.14 5.74 7.28
C GLU A 98 9.58 4.38 7.83
N ILE A 99 10.55 3.72 7.18
CA ILE A 99 11.12 2.45 7.65
C ILE A 99 11.78 2.63 9.03
N ALA A 100 12.49 3.73 9.24
CA ALA A 100 13.11 4.04 10.53
C ALA A 100 12.05 4.27 11.61
N ASP A 101 10.97 4.96 11.28
CA ASP A 101 9.84 5.21 12.20
C ASP A 101 9.08 3.92 12.54
N ILE A 102 8.88 3.02 11.58
CA ILE A 102 8.32 1.68 11.83
C ILE A 102 9.21 0.90 12.79
N GLU A 103 10.53 0.94 12.61
CA GLU A 103 11.47 0.25 13.49
C GLU A 103 11.42 0.80 14.92
N GLU A 104 11.38 2.12 15.07
CA GLU A 104 11.20 2.76 16.38
C GLU A 104 9.85 2.41 17.03
N HIS A 105 8.81 2.33 16.21
CA HIS A 105 7.49 1.92 16.68
C HIS A 105 7.51 0.47 17.18
N TYR A 106 8.15 -0.44 16.47
CA TYR A 106 8.23 -1.85 16.84
C TYR A 106 8.99 -2.08 18.15
N LYS A 107 10.00 -1.28 18.46
CA LYS A 107 10.74 -1.35 19.73
C LYS A 107 9.87 -1.09 20.97
N LYS A 108 8.68 -0.52 20.81
CA LYS A 108 7.75 -0.24 21.92
C LYS A 108 6.98 -1.48 22.38
N PHE A 109 7.09 -2.61 21.65
CA PHE A 109 6.32 -3.82 21.90
C PHE A 109 7.21 -4.99 22.31
N ASP A 110 7.14 -5.40 23.58
CA ASP A 110 7.92 -6.55 24.11
C ASP A 110 7.51 -7.90 23.51
N ARG A 111 6.34 -7.99 22.87
CA ARG A 111 5.74 -9.22 22.34
C ARG A 111 5.35 -9.09 20.87
N LEU A 112 6.18 -8.41 20.09
CA LEU A 112 6.00 -8.33 18.66
C LEU A 112 6.25 -9.71 18.02
N PRO A 113 5.34 -10.22 17.14
CA PRO A 113 5.61 -11.42 16.37
C PRO A 113 6.87 -11.28 15.50
N GLN A 114 7.63 -12.37 15.41
CA GLN A 114 8.87 -12.39 14.61
C GLN A 114 8.60 -12.10 13.14
N GLU A 115 7.49 -12.56 12.61
CA GLU A 115 7.06 -12.38 11.22
C GLU A 115 6.96 -10.90 10.83
N LEU A 116 6.57 -10.02 11.76
CA LEU A 116 6.52 -8.57 11.50
C LEU A 116 7.92 -7.96 11.39
N THR A 117 8.86 -8.40 12.20
CA THR A 117 10.27 -7.97 12.09
C THR A 117 10.93 -8.52 10.83
N ASP A 118 10.60 -9.74 10.43
CA ASP A 118 11.07 -10.35 9.19
C ASP A 118 10.55 -9.60 7.96
N GLN A 119 9.28 -9.17 7.97
CA GLN A 119 8.70 -8.34 6.91
C GLN A 119 9.36 -6.96 6.82
N LEU A 120 9.68 -6.34 7.95
CA LEU A 120 10.43 -5.08 7.96
C LEU A 120 11.85 -5.27 7.41
N ALA A 121 12.54 -6.35 7.77
CA ALA A 121 13.86 -6.68 7.23
C ALA A 121 13.79 -6.90 5.71
N ALA A 122 12.82 -7.65 5.23
CA ALA A 122 12.61 -7.89 3.80
C ALA A 122 12.28 -6.58 3.03
N MET A 123 11.53 -5.66 3.64
CA MET A 123 11.28 -4.33 3.07
C MET A 123 12.59 -3.53 2.94
N LYS A 124 13.42 -3.49 3.99
CA LYS A 124 14.75 -2.84 3.95
C LYS A 124 15.62 -3.40 2.81
N GLU A 125 15.63 -4.72 2.62
CA GLU A 125 16.38 -5.36 1.55
C GLU A 125 15.87 -4.96 0.15
N ARG A 126 14.54 -4.84 -0.03
CA ARG A 126 13.97 -4.39 -1.31
C ARG A 126 14.40 -2.96 -1.64
N PHE A 127 14.37 -2.04 -0.67
CA PHE A 127 14.83 -0.67 -0.87
C PHE A 127 16.35 -0.58 -1.11
N ALA A 128 17.15 -1.40 -0.42
CA ALA A 128 18.60 -1.44 -0.63
C ALA A 128 19.01 -1.88 -2.06
N LYS A 129 18.17 -2.64 -2.76
CA LYS A 129 18.41 -3.07 -4.15
C LYS A 129 18.09 -1.99 -5.18
N LEU A 130 17.42 -0.92 -4.80
CA LEU A 130 17.09 0.21 -5.69
C LEU A 130 18.16 1.30 -5.71
N LYS A 131 19.14 1.23 -4.83
CA LYS A 131 20.30 2.11 -4.75
C LYS A 131 21.44 1.59 -5.62
#